data_588d613e53f3d68494c517b1499fedbc
#
_entry.id   588d613e53f3d68494c517b1499fedbc
#
_cell.length_a   1.000
_cell.length_b   1.000
_cell.length_c   1.000
_cell.angle_alpha   90.00
_cell.angle_beta   90.00
_cell.angle_gamma   90.00
#
_symmetry.space_group_name_H-M   'P 1'
#
loop_
_entity.id
_entity.type
_entity.pdbx_description
1 polymer ?
#
loop_
_entity_poly.entity_id
_entity_poly.type
_entity_poly.pdbx_seq_one_letter_code
_entity_poly.pdbx_strand_id
1 'polypeptide(L)'
;MHFSCGIVRPPYEAGSCFLQVMSGCSHNKCRFCTFYKEAPFSVSPESEIREDLQEIRDSGWKVKRIFLQGVDPFLLSYDRLKRIMDLIKEYLPWGVSVGGYGRVDSVRNKSVGELKSLKEMGYDMIVFGIESGDDAVLDKMNKGYHASDIVEQLSKMDEAGMHYSVIFLYGLGGHEYGMGHAVKTAEVLNHLSPVRVLASGLSIFPDTPLMEEVRRGEFVEATETEKIQELYTFVKTLDIHTLLDATNVSNMMPVYGHLPEDKEKILAMLKQGADEQGEERLRMRRDSMRSL
;
A
#
# COMPACT_ATOMS: atom_id res chain seq x y z
N MET A 1 8.09 -20.62 -12.80
CA MET A 1 7.43 -19.62 -11.89
C MET A 1 5.93 -19.61 -12.17
N HIS A 2 5.10 -19.81 -11.12
CA HIS A 2 3.64 -19.88 -11.21
C HIS A 2 3.02 -18.52 -10.90
N PHE A 3 2.44 -17.86 -11.91
CA PHE A 3 1.69 -16.61 -11.73
C PHE A 3 0.31 -16.77 -12.35
N SER A 4 -0.73 -16.76 -11.54
CA SER A 4 -2.14 -16.87 -11.95
C SER A 4 -2.86 -15.52 -12.07
N CYS A 5 -2.19 -14.44 -11.69
CA CYS A 5 -2.67 -13.07 -11.83
C CYS A 5 -1.51 -12.09 -12.07
N GLY A 6 -1.84 -10.86 -12.42
CA GLY A 6 -0.84 -9.81 -12.63
C GLY A 6 0.02 -9.54 -11.40
N ILE A 7 1.30 -9.22 -11.62
CA ILE A 7 2.22 -8.82 -10.57
C ILE A 7 1.91 -7.37 -10.17
N VAL A 8 1.58 -7.16 -8.90
CA VAL A 8 1.42 -5.84 -8.31
C VAL A 8 2.48 -5.65 -7.23
N ARG A 9 3.15 -4.53 -7.28
CA ARG A 9 4.25 -4.20 -6.36
C ARG A 9 4.43 -2.70 -6.21
N PRO A 10 4.99 -2.21 -5.09
CA PRO A 10 5.41 -0.82 -5.01
C PRO A 10 6.65 -0.58 -5.92
N PRO A 11 6.87 0.64 -6.40
CA PRO A 11 7.96 0.94 -7.34
C PRO A 11 9.35 0.49 -6.85
N TYR A 12 9.63 0.64 -5.56
CA TYR A 12 10.93 0.28 -4.98
C TYR A 12 11.19 -1.23 -4.89
N GLU A 13 10.19 -2.08 -5.11
CA GLU A 13 10.33 -3.53 -5.19
C GLU A 13 10.53 -4.03 -6.64
N ALA A 14 10.78 -3.11 -7.60
CA ALA A 14 10.97 -3.48 -9.01
C ALA A 14 12.13 -4.46 -9.25
N GLY A 15 13.16 -4.41 -8.40
CA GLY A 15 14.33 -5.29 -8.46
C GLY A 15 14.21 -6.57 -7.63
N SER A 16 13.09 -6.79 -6.95
CA SER A 16 12.86 -7.98 -6.13
C SER A 16 12.52 -9.20 -6.99
N CYS A 17 12.81 -10.37 -6.49
CA CYS A 17 12.24 -11.60 -7.02
C CYS A 17 10.80 -11.74 -6.54
N PHE A 18 9.90 -12.16 -7.41
CA PHE A 18 8.48 -12.33 -7.05
C PHE A 18 8.18 -13.82 -6.86
N LEU A 19 7.51 -14.15 -5.75
CA LEU A 19 7.08 -15.51 -5.43
C LEU A 19 5.58 -15.47 -5.13
N GLN A 20 4.77 -16.11 -5.95
CA GLN A 20 3.33 -16.18 -5.71
C GLN A 20 3.03 -17.16 -4.58
N VAL A 21 2.34 -16.69 -3.55
CA VAL A 21 1.86 -17.50 -2.41
C VAL A 21 0.34 -17.51 -2.30
N MET A 22 -0.30 -16.63 -3.05
CA MET A 22 -1.75 -16.55 -3.22
C MET A 22 -2.11 -15.78 -4.48
N SER A 23 -3.35 -15.86 -4.90
CA SER A 23 -3.93 -15.05 -5.99
C SER A 23 -5.26 -14.44 -5.56
N GLY A 24 -5.71 -13.43 -6.30
CA GLY A 24 -6.96 -12.74 -6.02
C GLY A 24 -6.95 -11.96 -4.70
N CYS A 25 -8.06 -11.33 -4.37
CA CYS A 25 -8.24 -10.56 -3.14
C CYS A 25 -9.31 -11.19 -2.26
N SER A 26 -8.96 -11.49 -1.00
CA SER A 26 -9.89 -12.08 -0.02
C SER A 26 -11.07 -11.16 0.31
N HIS A 27 -10.85 -9.84 0.28
CA HIS A 27 -11.91 -8.85 0.51
C HIS A 27 -12.67 -8.51 -0.78
N ASN A 28 -11.97 -8.13 -1.83
CA ASN A 28 -12.44 -7.82 -3.20
C ASN A 28 -13.68 -6.92 -3.31
N LYS A 29 -13.95 -6.07 -2.29
CA LYS A 29 -15.15 -5.24 -2.19
C LYS A 29 -14.87 -3.74 -2.25
N CYS A 30 -13.59 -3.32 -2.25
CA CYS A 30 -13.24 -1.91 -2.31
C CYS A 30 -13.79 -1.27 -3.59
N ARG A 31 -14.50 -0.14 -3.46
CA ARG A 31 -15.23 0.49 -4.59
C ARG A 31 -14.31 1.13 -5.62
N PHE A 32 -13.11 1.51 -5.24
CA PHE A 32 -12.12 2.17 -6.11
C PHE A 32 -11.14 1.21 -6.80
N CYS A 33 -11.08 -0.05 -6.39
CA CYS A 33 -10.02 -0.99 -6.78
C CYS A 33 -10.46 -1.92 -7.92
N THR A 34 -9.54 -2.14 -8.90
CA THR A 34 -9.73 -3.07 -10.02
C THR A 34 -8.70 -4.19 -10.07
N PHE A 35 -7.61 -4.14 -9.28
CA PHE A 35 -6.41 -4.95 -9.50
C PHE A 35 -6.66 -6.46 -9.56
N TYR A 36 -7.66 -6.98 -8.86
CA TYR A 36 -7.89 -8.42 -8.76
C TYR A 36 -9.37 -8.81 -8.89
N LYS A 37 -10.18 -7.97 -9.55
CA LYS A 37 -11.62 -8.21 -9.69
C LYS A 37 -11.94 -9.53 -10.38
N GLU A 38 -11.15 -9.88 -11.39
CA GLU A 38 -11.36 -11.08 -12.19
C GLU A 38 -10.54 -12.30 -11.70
N ALA A 39 -9.57 -12.08 -10.82
CA ALA A 39 -8.73 -13.15 -10.29
C ALA A 39 -9.43 -13.87 -9.11
N PRO A 40 -9.72 -15.18 -9.18
CA PRO A 40 -10.27 -15.91 -8.07
C PRO A 40 -9.29 -15.93 -6.89
N PHE A 41 -9.84 -15.76 -5.68
CA PHE A 41 -9.03 -15.92 -4.49
C PHE A 41 -8.63 -17.38 -4.30
N SER A 42 -7.32 -17.64 -4.22
CA SER A 42 -6.77 -18.94 -3.87
C SER A 42 -5.44 -18.82 -3.16
N VAL A 43 -5.07 -19.85 -2.40
CA VAL A 43 -3.75 -19.96 -1.75
C VAL A 43 -2.92 -20.95 -2.56
N SER A 44 -1.71 -20.54 -2.96
CA SER A 44 -0.81 -21.41 -3.73
C SER A 44 -0.48 -22.69 -2.96
N PRO A 45 -0.55 -23.88 -3.59
CA PRO A 45 -0.11 -25.11 -2.96
C PRO A 45 1.40 -25.09 -2.70
N GLU A 46 1.85 -25.79 -1.66
CA GLU A 46 3.27 -25.84 -1.30
C GLU A 46 4.14 -26.39 -2.43
N SER A 47 3.60 -27.31 -3.24
CA SER A 47 4.30 -27.87 -4.40
C SER A 47 4.72 -26.80 -5.40
N GLU A 48 3.83 -25.88 -5.76
CA GLU A 48 4.14 -24.76 -6.67
C GLU A 48 5.21 -23.84 -6.07
N ILE A 49 5.11 -23.51 -4.78
CA ILE A 49 6.12 -22.68 -4.08
C ILE A 49 7.49 -23.38 -4.11
N ARG A 50 7.56 -24.71 -3.94
CA ARG A 50 8.80 -25.48 -4.01
C ARG A 50 9.38 -25.47 -5.43
N GLU A 51 8.55 -25.69 -6.42
CA GLU A 51 8.97 -25.66 -7.83
C GLU A 51 9.53 -24.29 -8.22
N ASP A 52 8.86 -23.21 -7.82
CA ASP A 52 9.30 -21.83 -8.06
C ASP A 52 10.64 -21.53 -7.35
N LEU A 53 10.79 -21.93 -6.10
CA LEU A 53 12.04 -21.76 -5.35
C LEU A 53 13.19 -22.59 -5.94
N GLN A 54 12.90 -23.80 -6.45
CA GLN A 54 13.86 -24.62 -7.17
C GLN A 54 14.30 -23.94 -8.48
N GLU A 55 13.35 -23.39 -9.25
CA GLU A 55 13.66 -22.66 -10.49
C GLU A 55 14.56 -21.44 -10.20
N ILE A 56 14.25 -20.66 -9.14
CA ILE A 56 15.09 -19.54 -8.71
C ILE A 56 16.49 -20.01 -8.37
N ARG A 57 16.63 -21.10 -7.61
CA ARG A 57 17.93 -21.67 -7.24
C ARG A 57 18.73 -22.10 -8.47
N ASP A 58 18.09 -22.79 -9.40
CA ASP A 58 18.73 -23.39 -10.58
C ASP A 58 19.10 -22.32 -11.63
N SER A 59 18.43 -21.15 -11.63
CA SER A 59 18.80 -20.02 -12.47
C SER A 59 20.17 -19.43 -12.16
N GLY A 60 20.74 -19.74 -10.99
CA GLY A 60 21.99 -19.17 -10.51
C GLY A 60 21.90 -17.72 -10.01
N TRP A 61 20.72 -17.10 -10.09
CA TRP A 61 20.50 -15.75 -9.58
C TRP A 61 20.56 -15.74 -8.04
N LYS A 62 21.51 -15.00 -7.48
CA LYS A 62 21.65 -14.83 -6.04
C LYS A 62 20.67 -13.76 -5.53
N VAL A 63 19.39 -14.13 -5.50
CA VAL A 63 18.30 -13.30 -5.01
C VAL A 63 18.58 -12.83 -3.58
N LYS A 64 18.46 -11.54 -3.31
CA LYS A 64 18.62 -10.94 -1.97
C LYS A 64 17.29 -10.54 -1.35
N ARG A 65 16.29 -10.32 -2.18
CA ARG A 65 14.96 -9.87 -1.78
C ARG A 65 13.89 -10.64 -2.54
N ILE A 66 12.91 -11.19 -1.81
CA ILE A 66 11.67 -11.74 -2.36
C ILE A 66 10.51 -10.85 -1.93
N PHE A 67 9.66 -10.49 -2.88
CA PHE A 67 8.38 -9.86 -2.60
C PHE A 67 7.27 -10.87 -2.89
N LEU A 68 6.59 -11.33 -1.83
CA LEU A 68 5.50 -12.30 -1.94
C LEU A 68 4.35 -11.70 -2.74
N GLN A 69 3.90 -12.45 -3.75
CA GLN A 69 2.81 -12.03 -4.62
C GLN A 69 1.46 -12.58 -4.15
N GLY A 70 0.45 -11.83 -4.48
CA GLY A 70 -0.93 -11.88 -4.04
C GLY A 70 -1.29 -10.52 -3.44
N VAL A 71 -2.59 -10.27 -3.25
CA VAL A 71 -3.04 -8.96 -2.72
C VAL A 71 -2.67 -8.80 -1.26
N ASP A 72 -2.66 -9.90 -0.52
CA ASP A 72 -2.56 -9.89 0.92
C ASP A 72 -1.89 -11.17 1.44
N PRO A 73 -0.60 -11.41 1.06
CA PRO A 73 0.16 -12.54 1.60
C PRO A 73 0.17 -12.60 3.12
N PHE A 74 0.02 -11.46 3.77
CA PHE A 74 0.01 -11.36 5.23
C PHE A 74 -1.27 -11.91 5.88
N LEU A 75 -2.33 -12.19 5.08
CA LEU A 75 -3.53 -12.90 5.52
C LEU A 75 -3.25 -14.35 5.92
N LEU A 76 -2.23 -14.97 5.33
CA LEU A 76 -1.86 -16.36 5.65
C LEU A 76 -1.59 -16.50 7.15
N SER A 77 -1.93 -17.66 7.72
CA SER A 77 -1.65 -17.94 9.13
C SER A 77 -0.16 -17.86 9.44
N TYR A 78 0.18 -17.63 10.70
CA TYR A 78 1.58 -17.63 11.15
C TYR A 78 2.30 -18.93 10.73
N ASP A 79 1.70 -20.08 10.95
CA ASP A 79 2.30 -21.37 10.58
C ASP A 79 2.56 -21.49 9.07
N ARG A 80 1.63 -20.98 8.25
CA ARG A 80 1.82 -20.99 6.80
C ARG A 80 2.93 -20.03 6.36
N LEU A 81 2.98 -18.83 6.92
CA LEU A 81 4.06 -17.89 6.64
C LEU A 81 5.40 -18.44 7.11
N LYS A 82 5.46 -18.98 8.32
CA LYS A 82 6.65 -19.64 8.85
C LYS A 82 7.13 -20.75 7.91
N ARG A 83 6.21 -21.60 7.44
CA ARG A 83 6.53 -22.67 6.50
C ARG A 83 7.11 -22.12 5.19
N ILE A 84 6.57 -21.03 4.65
CA ILE A 84 7.11 -20.37 3.44
C ILE A 84 8.51 -19.84 3.71
N MET A 85 8.75 -19.20 4.87
CA MET A 85 10.07 -18.72 5.25
C MET A 85 11.08 -19.86 5.40
N ASP A 86 10.68 -20.98 6.01
CA ASP A 86 11.51 -22.19 6.13
C ASP A 86 11.91 -22.73 4.74
N LEU A 87 10.97 -22.78 3.79
CA LEU A 87 11.23 -23.17 2.40
C LEU A 87 12.19 -22.20 1.70
N ILE A 88 11.97 -20.90 1.82
CA ILE A 88 12.89 -19.91 1.25
C ILE A 88 14.30 -20.12 1.79
N LYS A 89 14.46 -20.35 3.08
CA LYS A 89 15.77 -20.64 3.71
C LYS A 89 16.38 -21.96 3.23
N GLU A 90 15.57 -23.01 3.05
CA GLU A 90 15.99 -24.32 2.55
C GLU A 90 16.56 -24.23 1.12
N TYR A 91 15.82 -23.54 0.23
CA TYR A 91 16.21 -23.44 -1.19
C TYR A 91 17.24 -22.35 -1.46
N LEU A 92 17.21 -21.25 -0.69
CA LEU A 92 18.03 -20.04 -0.87
C LEU A 92 18.82 -19.71 0.41
N PRO A 93 19.81 -20.55 0.80
CA PRO A 93 20.46 -20.48 2.12
C PRO A 93 21.40 -19.28 2.34
N TRP A 94 21.57 -18.41 1.34
CA TRP A 94 22.50 -17.27 1.41
C TRP A 94 21.91 -16.00 2.07
N GLY A 95 20.75 -16.10 2.70
CA GLY A 95 20.09 -14.99 3.37
C GLY A 95 19.28 -14.12 2.41
N VAL A 96 17.95 -14.30 2.45
CA VAL A 96 16.99 -13.57 1.62
C VAL A 96 16.02 -12.83 2.55
N SER A 97 15.87 -11.52 2.34
CA SER A 97 14.81 -10.77 3.00
C SER A 97 13.49 -10.94 2.25
N VAL A 98 12.38 -10.95 2.96
CA VAL A 98 11.05 -11.19 2.39
C VAL A 98 10.12 -10.05 2.77
N GLY A 99 9.29 -9.60 1.84
CA GLY A 99 8.22 -8.64 2.08
C GLY A 99 6.98 -9.01 1.30
N GLY A 100 5.95 -8.20 1.42
CA GLY A 100 4.69 -8.42 0.70
C GLY A 100 3.66 -7.36 1.05
N TYR A 101 2.50 -7.44 0.43
CA TYR A 101 1.36 -6.63 0.84
C TYR A 101 0.63 -7.23 2.04
N GLY A 102 -0.08 -6.39 2.76
CA GLY A 102 -0.98 -6.75 3.83
C GLY A 102 -2.19 -5.83 3.88
N ARG A 103 -3.33 -6.37 4.29
CA ARG A 103 -4.45 -5.57 4.78
C ARG A 103 -4.31 -5.41 6.29
N VAL A 104 -4.82 -4.32 6.83
CA VAL A 104 -4.79 -4.05 8.27
C VAL A 104 -5.40 -5.20 9.08
N ASP A 105 -6.56 -5.69 8.65
CA ASP A 105 -7.29 -6.79 9.29
C ASP A 105 -6.56 -8.14 9.23
N SER A 106 -5.57 -8.30 8.36
CA SER A 106 -4.74 -9.51 8.27
C SER A 106 -3.73 -9.65 9.42
N VAL A 107 -3.47 -8.58 10.15
CA VAL A 107 -2.64 -8.61 11.36
C VAL A 107 -3.39 -9.22 12.55
N ARG A 108 -4.73 -9.13 12.56
CA ARG A 108 -5.61 -9.48 13.70
C ARG A 108 -5.33 -10.86 14.28
N ASN A 109 -5.07 -11.84 13.42
CA ASN A 109 -4.86 -13.24 13.80
C ASN A 109 -3.39 -13.58 14.13
N LYS A 110 -2.55 -12.58 14.36
CA LYS A 110 -1.16 -12.76 14.75
C LYS A 110 -0.88 -12.06 16.06
N SER A 111 -0.24 -12.77 16.96
CA SER A 111 0.31 -12.23 18.21
C SER A 111 1.60 -11.45 17.95
N VAL A 112 1.96 -10.54 18.84
CA VAL A 112 3.24 -9.82 18.80
C VAL A 112 4.44 -10.78 18.79
N GLY A 113 4.36 -11.90 19.52
CA GLY A 113 5.41 -12.93 19.52
C GLY A 113 5.59 -13.61 18.16
N GLU A 114 4.49 -13.92 17.47
CA GLU A 114 4.53 -14.46 16.10
C GLU A 114 5.08 -13.45 15.09
N LEU A 115 4.72 -12.18 15.23
CA LEU A 115 5.26 -11.10 14.39
C LEU A 115 6.78 -10.96 14.60
N LYS A 116 7.27 -10.97 15.85
CA LYS A 116 8.70 -10.97 16.17
C LYS A 116 9.43 -12.16 15.54
N SER A 117 8.84 -13.35 15.64
CA SER A 117 9.40 -14.56 15.03
C SER A 117 9.51 -14.46 13.50
N LEU A 118 8.48 -13.95 12.83
CA LEU A 118 8.52 -13.73 11.37
C LEU A 118 9.62 -12.73 10.98
N LYS A 119 9.79 -11.65 11.75
CA LYS A 119 10.86 -10.68 11.53
C LYS A 119 12.24 -11.33 11.66
N GLU A 120 12.47 -12.11 12.73
CA GLU A 120 13.72 -12.83 12.95
C GLU A 120 14.06 -13.83 11.83
N MET A 121 13.03 -14.38 11.18
CA MET A 121 13.18 -15.22 9.98
C MET A 121 13.48 -14.41 8.71
N GLY A 122 13.42 -13.08 8.75
CA GLY A 122 13.67 -12.19 7.60
C GLY A 122 12.42 -11.75 6.83
N TYR A 123 11.20 -11.99 7.37
CA TYR A 123 9.97 -11.45 6.81
C TYR A 123 9.72 -10.07 7.41
N ASP A 124 10.05 -9.05 6.65
CA ASP A 124 10.03 -7.66 7.09
C ASP A 124 9.63 -6.74 5.92
N MET A 125 9.22 -5.51 6.22
CA MET A 125 8.77 -4.54 5.21
C MET A 125 7.43 -4.94 4.55
N ILE A 126 6.37 -4.97 5.34
CA ILE A 126 5.01 -5.19 4.85
C ILE A 126 4.41 -3.86 4.38
N VAL A 127 3.69 -3.88 3.27
CA VAL A 127 3.03 -2.69 2.71
C VAL A 127 1.53 -2.78 2.96
N PHE A 128 1.02 -1.92 3.84
CA PHE A 128 -0.40 -1.88 4.18
C PHE A 128 -1.14 -0.80 3.40
N GLY A 129 -2.13 -1.19 2.62
CA GLY A 129 -3.08 -0.26 2.00
C GLY A 129 -4.09 0.22 3.04
N ILE A 130 -3.76 1.23 3.86
CA ILE A 130 -4.74 1.83 4.77
C ILE A 130 -5.74 2.70 4.01
N GLU A 131 -5.28 3.39 2.99
CA GLU A 131 -5.95 4.32 2.07
C GLU A 131 -6.49 5.58 2.76
N SER A 132 -7.01 5.47 3.98
CA SER A 132 -7.66 6.52 4.75
C SER A 132 -7.56 6.22 6.25
N GLY A 133 -7.59 7.26 7.06
CA GLY A 133 -7.85 7.22 8.50
C GLY A 133 -9.20 7.82 8.87
N ASP A 134 -10.06 8.11 7.89
CA ASP A 134 -11.42 8.65 8.11
C ASP A 134 -12.47 7.54 7.91
N ASP A 135 -13.20 7.20 8.97
CA ASP A 135 -14.21 6.14 8.97
C ASP A 135 -15.29 6.37 7.92
N ALA A 136 -15.71 7.60 7.69
CA ALA A 136 -16.71 7.91 6.66
C ALA A 136 -16.19 7.57 5.25
N VAL A 137 -14.90 7.79 4.99
CA VAL A 137 -14.25 7.44 3.73
C VAL A 137 -14.04 5.93 3.64
N LEU A 138 -13.58 5.28 4.72
CA LEU A 138 -13.38 3.84 4.78
C LEU A 138 -14.67 3.07 4.53
N ASP A 139 -15.79 3.50 5.15
CA ASP A 139 -17.13 2.93 4.95
C ASP A 139 -17.63 3.16 3.53
N LYS A 140 -17.57 4.38 3.03
CA LYS A 140 -17.97 4.73 1.66
C LYS A 140 -17.20 3.88 0.63
N MET A 141 -15.91 3.66 0.85
CA MET A 141 -15.05 2.88 -0.03
C MET A 141 -15.09 1.38 0.24
N ASN A 142 -15.86 0.95 1.24
CA ASN A 142 -16.03 -0.44 1.64
C ASN A 142 -14.69 -1.15 1.93
N LYS A 143 -13.84 -0.51 2.76
CA LYS A 143 -12.55 -1.08 3.15
C LYS A 143 -12.69 -2.26 4.12
N GLY A 144 -13.78 -2.30 4.91
CA GLY A 144 -14.11 -3.39 5.83
C GLY A 144 -13.41 -3.32 7.18
N TYR A 145 -12.82 -2.18 7.53
CA TYR A 145 -12.25 -1.85 8.84
C TYR A 145 -12.27 -0.34 9.05
N HIS A 146 -12.05 0.12 10.28
CA HIS A 146 -12.09 1.52 10.70
C HIS A 146 -10.72 2.03 11.16
N ALA A 147 -10.62 3.33 11.42
CA ALA A 147 -9.42 4.01 11.93
C ALA A 147 -8.87 3.37 13.22
N SER A 148 -9.76 2.97 14.12
CA SER A 148 -9.40 2.28 15.36
C SER A 148 -8.72 0.92 15.11
N ASP A 149 -9.17 0.17 14.10
CA ASP A 149 -8.53 -1.10 13.70
C ASP A 149 -7.11 -0.84 13.15
N ILE A 150 -6.92 0.26 12.40
CA ILE A 150 -5.60 0.64 11.87
C ILE A 150 -4.62 0.83 13.02
N VAL A 151 -4.99 1.65 14.01
CA VAL A 151 -4.14 1.91 15.18
C VAL A 151 -3.90 0.61 15.96
N GLU A 152 -4.96 -0.14 16.29
CA GLU A 152 -4.85 -1.38 17.06
C GLU A 152 -3.92 -2.41 16.41
N GLN A 153 -4.11 -2.65 15.12
CA GLN A 153 -3.37 -3.71 14.45
C GLN A 153 -1.93 -3.31 14.12
N LEU A 154 -1.71 -2.07 13.64
CA LEU A 154 -0.36 -1.63 13.29
C LEU A 154 0.51 -1.31 14.51
N SER A 155 -0.09 -0.98 15.66
CA SER A 155 0.66 -0.91 16.95
C SER A 155 1.28 -2.25 17.34
N LYS A 156 0.68 -3.40 16.96
CA LYS A 156 1.31 -4.71 17.15
C LYS A 156 2.58 -4.86 16.29
N MET A 157 2.59 -4.26 15.08
CA MET A 157 3.78 -4.23 14.22
C MET A 157 4.88 -3.42 14.87
N ASP A 158 4.54 -2.24 15.43
CA ASP A 158 5.48 -1.38 16.16
C ASP A 158 6.05 -2.11 17.39
N GLU A 159 5.20 -2.76 18.21
CA GLU A 159 5.62 -3.54 19.38
C GLU A 159 6.50 -4.74 18.99
N ALA A 160 6.23 -5.37 17.86
CA ALA A 160 7.08 -6.43 17.31
C ALA A 160 8.38 -5.89 16.70
N GLY A 161 8.49 -4.57 16.52
CA GLY A 161 9.60 -3.93 15.82
C GLY A 161 9.64 -4.26 14.33
N MET A 162 8.57 -4.77 13.72
CA MET A 162 8.49 -5.03 12.28
C MET A 162 8.44 -3.72 11.51
N HIS A 163 9.22 -3.63 10.43
CA HIS A 163 9.12 -2.50 9.53
C HIS A 163 7.94 -2.66 8.59
N TYR A 164 7.22 -1.57 8.36
CA TYR A 164 6.11 -1.53 7.41
C TYR A 164 5.99 -0.17 6.75
N SER A 165 5.36 -0.18 5.59
CA SER A 165 4.94 1.02 4.87
C SER A 165 3.42 1.09 4.87
N VAL A 166 2.87 2.28 4.77
CA VAL A 166 1.43 2.49 4.60
C VAL A 166 1.16 3.23 3.30
N ILE A 167 0.04 2.92 2.65
CA ILE A 167 -0.45 3.67 1.49
C ILE A 167 -1.58 4.58 1.96
N PHE A 168 -1.45 5.87 1.69
CA PHE A 168 -2.49 6.89 1.79
C PHE A 168 -2.96 7.25 0.39
N LEU A 169 -4.28 7.15 0.14
CA LEU A 169 -4.88 7.45 -1.15
C LEU A 169 -5.67 8.76 -1.06
N TYR A 170 -4.99 9.88 -1.33
CA TYR A 170 -5.64 11.19 -1.28
C TYR A 170 -6.56 11.42 -2.48
N GLY A 171 -7.59 12.25 -2.30
CA GLY A 171 -8.70 12.40 -3.23
C GLY A 171 -9.84 11.39 -3.03
N LEU A 172 -9.65 10.42 -2.14
CA LEU A 172 -10.62 9.34 -1.90
C LEU A 172 -11.92 9.83 -1.26
N GLY A 173 -11.87 10.96 -0.54
CA GLY A 173 -13.04 11.63 0.03
C GLY A 173 -13.93 12.31 -1.02
N GLY A 174 -13.37 12.65 -2.19
CA GLY A 174 -14.05 13.41 -3.24
C GLY A 174 -13.98 14.92 -3.05
N HIS A 175 -14.74 15.64 -3.88
CA HIS A 175 -14.79 17.10 -3.91
C HIS A 175 -15.16 17.71 -2.54
N GLU A 176 -14.49 18.78 -2.15
CA GLU A 176 -14.65 19.54 -0.90
C GLU A 176 -14.42 18.75 0.40
N TYR A 177 -14.03 17.47 0.35
CA TYR A 177 -13.84 16.64 1.55
C TYR A 177 -12.37 16.39 1.96
N GLY A 178 -11.43 16.68 1.05
CA GLY A 178 -10.02 16.31 1.22
C GLY A 178 -9.34 16.84 2.48
N MET A 179 -9.65 18.05 2.90
CA MET A 179 -9.01 18.67 4.09
C MET A 179 -9.28 17.87 5.37
N GLY A 180 -10.55 17.49 5.61
CA GLY A 180 -10.94 16.66 6.77
C GLY A 180 -10.36 15.25 6.68
N HIS A 181 -10.38 14.65 5.50
CA HIS A 181 -9.79 13.35 5.23
C HIS A 181 -8.27 13.32 5.52
N ALA A 182 -7.54 14.34 5.06
CA ALA A 182 -6.11 14.49 5.31
C ALA A 182 -5.78 14.58 6.81
N VAL A 183 -6.49 15.44 7.55
CA VAL A 183 -6.26 15.64 9.00
C VAL A 183 -6.50 14.33 9.74
N LYS A 184 -7.66 13.69 9.58
CA LYS A 184 -7.99 12.44 10.26
C LYS A 184 -7.01 11.31 9.94
N THR A 185 -6.57 11.22 8.67
CA THR A 185 -5.58 10.20 8.28
C THR A 185 -4.22 10.45 8.93
N ALA A 186 -3.76 11.71 8.97
CA ALA A 186 -2.51 12.06 9.64
C ALA A 186 -2.59 11.83 11.15
N GLU A 187 -3.72 12.15 11.80
CA GLU A 187 -3.95 11.88 13.23
C GLU A 187 -3.84 10.38 13.54
N VAL A 188 -4.43 9.51 12.73
CA VAL A 188 -4.28 8.05 12.86
C VAL A 188 -2.81 7.63 12.77
N LEU A 189 -2.09 8.14 11.78
CA LEU A 189 -0.69 7.79 11.58
C LEU A 189 0.24 8.36 12.65
N ASN A 190 -0.11 9.47 13.30
CA ASN A 190 0.65 10.05 14.41
C ASN A 190 0.70 9.14 15.66
N HIS A 191 -0.12 8.07 15.72
CA HIS A 191 -0.03 7.02 16.73
C HIS A 191 0.86 5.84 16.34
N LEU A 192 1.46 5.85 15.15
CA LEU A 192 2.13 4.72 14.52
C LEU A 192 3.54 5.09 14.05
N SER A 193 4.36 4.08 13.74
CA SER A 193 5.76 4.26 13.34
C SER A 193 6.08 3.64 11.96
N PRO A 194 5.30 3.92 10.89
CA PRO A 194 5.62 3.41 9.56
C PRO A 194 6.96 3.98 9.09
N VAL A 195 7.83 3.11 8.56
CA VAL A 195 9.12 3.58 8.00
C VAL A 195 8.95 4.33 6.70
N ARG A 196 7.79 4.17 6.04
CA ARG A 196 7.45 4.89 4.80
C ARG A 196 5.96 5.12 4.69
N VAL A 197 5.58 6.31 4.26
CA VAL A 197 4.23 6.64 3.81
C VAL A 197 4.26 6.82 2.29
N LEU A 198 3.57 5.94 1.59
CA LEU A 198 3.33 6.03 0.14
C LEU A 198 2.05 6.84 -0.07
N ALA A 199 2.18 8.09 -0.50
CA ALA A 199 1.02 8.91 -0.82
C ALA A 199 0.73 8.84 -2.32
N SER A 200 -0.49 8.47 -2.70
CA SER A 200 -0.92 8.34 -4.08
C SER A 200 -2.21 9.12 -4.33
N GLY A 201 -2.30 9.81 -5.46
CA GLY A 201 -3.53 10.49 -5.87
C GLY A 201 -4.54 9.50 -6.45
N LEU A 202 -5.79 9.60 -6.03
CA LEU A 202 -6.87 8.77 -6.58
C LEU A 202 -6.94 8.91 -8.10
N SER A 203 -6.93 7.77 -8.78
CA SER A 203 -7.31 7.61 -10.18
C SER A 203 -8.50 6.67 -10.26
N ILE A 204 -9.60 7.13 -10.85
CA ILE A 204 -10.85 6.35 -10.91
C ILE A 204 -10.84 5.53 -12.18
N PHE A 205 -10.81 4.21 -12.04
CA PHE A 205 -10.80 3.29 -13.18
C PHE A 205 -12.21 3.06 -13.74
N PRO A 206 -12.35 2.87 -15.07
CA PRO A 206 -13.65 2.75 -15.75
C PRO A 206 -14.56 1.64 -15.19
N ASP A 207 -13.97 0.52 -14.76
CA ASP A 207 -14.70 -0.69 -14.37
C ASP A 207 -14.87 -0.82 -12.84
N THR A 208 -14.86 0.32 -12.14
CA THR A 208 -15.05 0.34 -10.68
C THR A 208 -16.46 0.73 -10.29
N PRO A 209 -16.98 0.23 -9.15
CA PRO A 209 -18.22 0.76 -8.56
C PRO A 209 -18.15 2.29 -8.32
N LEU A 210 -16.96 2.82 -8.00
CA LEU A 210 -16.77 4.26 -7.82
C LEU A 210 -17.01 5.04 -9.10
N MET A 211 -16.57 4.53 -10.27
CA MET A 211 -16.86 5.16 -11.57
C MET A 211 -18.36 5.18 -11.86
N GLU A 212 -19.10 4.13 -11.50
CA GLU A 212 -20.55 4.13 -11.64
C GLU A 212 -21.21 5.20 -10.76
N GLU A 213 -20.69 5.43 -9.55
CA GLU A 213 -21.14 6.52 -8.67
C GLU A 213 -20.85 7.90 -9.28
N VAL A 214 -19.68 8.07 -9.92
CA VAL A 214 -19.36 9.30 -10.66
C VAL A 214 -20.37 9.53 -11.80
N ARG A 215 -20.68 8.50 -12.60
CA ARG A 215 -21.64 8.61 -13.70
C ARG A 215 -23.05 8.95 -13.23
N ARG A 216 -23.44 8.53 -12.03
CA ARG A 216 -24.73 8.86 -11.42
C ARG A 216 -24.72 10.19 -10.63
N GLY A 217 -23.57 10.86 -10.52
CA GLY A 217 -23.41 12.08 -9.72
C GLY A 217 -23.46 11.85 -8.20
N GLU A 218 -23.30 10.60 -7.73
CA GLU A 218 -23.27 10.24 -6.33
C GLU A 218 -21.88 10.43 -5.70
N PHE A 219 -20.84 10.46 -6.54
CA PHE A 219 -19.49 10.83 -6.18
C PHE A 219 -18.97 11.90 -7.13
N VAL A 220 -18.51 13.01 -6.59
CA VAL A 220 -17.82 14.05 -7.34
C VAL A 220 -16.33 13.94 -7.06
N GLU A 221 -15.54 13.68 -8.10
CA GLU A 221 -14.09 13.59 -7.98
C GLU A 221 -13.50 14.93 -7.54
N ALA A 222 -12.55 14.92 -6.61
CA ALA A 222 -11.78 16.10 -6.25
C ALA A 222 -10.97 16.62 -7.45
N THR A 223 -10.88 17.92 -7.60
CA THR A 223 -10.00 18.56 -8.57
C THR A 223 -8.53 18.24 -8.28
N GLU A 224 -7.63 18.40 -9.22
CA GLU A 224 -6.21 18.16 -8.97
C GLU A 224 -5.64 19.16 -7.96
N THR A 225 -6.13 20.38 -7.98
CA THR A 225 -5.77 21.41 -6.99
C THR A 225 -6.22 21.02 -5.59
N GLU A 226 -7.44 20.49 -5.42
CA GLU A 226 -7.93 19.96 -4.14
C GLU A 226 -7.08 18.78 -3.66
N LYS A 227 -6.72 17.87 -4.56
CA LYS A 227 -5.85 16.72 -4.24
C LYS A 227 -4.46 17.18 -3.76
N ILE A 228 -3.87 18.21 -4.39
CA ILE A 228 -2.59 18.78 -3.93
C ILE A 228 -2.75 19.45 -2.57
N GLN A 229 -3.84 20.18 -2.35
CA GLN A 229 -4.14 20.82 -1.07
C GLN A 229 -4.38 19.79 0.05
N GLU A 230 -5.01 18.68 -0.29
CA GLU A 230 -5.18 17.52 0.62
C GLU A 230 -3.83 16.93 1.02
N LEU A 231 -2.95 16.65 0.05
CA LEU A 231 -1.58 16.16 0.33
C LEU A 231 -0.78 17.19 1.17
N TYR A 232 -0.89 18.47 0.85
CA TYR A 232 -0.27 19.54 1.65
C TYR A 232 -0.75 19.49 3.12
N THR A 233 -2.06 19.39 3.33
CA THR A 233 -2.68 19.34 4.67
C THR A 233 -2.26 18.08 5.42
N PHE A 234 -2.22 16.94 4.74
CA PHE A 234 -1.73 15.70 5.31
C PHE A 234 -0.28 15.82 5.80
N VAL A 235 0.63 16.31 4.95
CA VAL A 235 2.05 16.49 5.31
C VAL A 235 2.20 17.49 6.46
N LYS A 236 1.43 18.58 6.44
CA LYS A 236 1.44 19.60 7.50
C LYS A 236 1.04 19.03 8.86
N THR A 237 0.03 18.15 8.89
CA THR A 237 -0.53 17.55 10.12
C THR A 237 0.29 16.35 10.60
N LEU A 238 0.98 15.66 9.70
CA LEU A 238 1.77 14.47 10.05
C LEU A 238 2.96 14.86 10.93
N ASP A 239 3.10 14.21 12.10
CA ASP A 239 4.12 14.49 13.11
C ASP A 239 4.83 13.19 13.54
N ILE A 240 5.45 12.50 12.58
CA ILE A 240 6.20 11.26 12.80
C ILE A 240 7.49 11.27 11.99
N HIS A 241 8.46 10.47 12.43
CA HIS A 241 9.67 10.18 11.64
C HIS A 241 9.36 9.12 10.61
N THR A 242 9.31 9.48 9.33
CA THR A 242 8.99 8.57 8.22
C THR A 242 9.56 9.09 6.90
N LEU A 243 9.70 8.20 5.94
CA LEU A 243 9.98 8.58 4.55
C LEU A 243 8.65 8.83 3.83
N LEU A 244 8.36 10.06 3.45
CA LEU A 244 7.25 10.36 2.55
C LEU A 244 7.67 10.11 1.11
N ASP A 245 6.92 9.27 0.42
CA ASP A 245 7.11 8.93 -1.00
C ASP A 245 5.81 9.14 -1.76
N ALA A 246 5.71 10.28 -2.41
CA ALA A 246 4.62 10.67 -3.31
C ALA A 246 5.12 10.79 -4.75
N THR A 247 6.00 9.88 -5.19
CA THR A 247 6.59 9.90 -6.55
C THR A 247 5.85 9.02 -7.56
N ASN A 248 4.83 8.29 -7.12
CA ASN A 248 3.99 7.48 -8.00
C ASN A 248 3.43 8.34 -9.16
N VAL A 249 3.22 7.72 -10.31
CA VAL A 249 2.72 8.40 -11.53
C VAL A 249 1.35 9.04 -11.35
N SER A 250 0.53 8.58 -10.41
CA SER A 250 -0.75 9.19 -10.05
C SER A 250 -0.63 10.54 -9.33
N ASN A 251 0.57 10.95 -8.95
CA ASN A 251 0.80 12.23 -8.27
C ASN A 251 1.11 13.33 -9.29
N MET A 252 0.23 14.31 -9.38
CA MET A 252 0.45 15.45 -10.29
C MET A 252 1.58 16.35 -9.78
N MET A 253 1.82 16.35 -8.47
CA MET A 253 2.95 17.04 -7.81
C MET A 253 3.79 16.01 -7.04
N PRO A 254 4.79 15.37 -7.67
CA PRO A 254 5.63 14.39 -6.99
C PRO A 254 6.53 15.07 -5.95
N VAL A 255 6.49 14.56 -4.72
CA VAL A 255 7.35 14.97 -3.61
C VAL A 255 7.94 13.76 -2.90
N TYR A 256 9.14 13.93 -2.33
CA TYR A 256 9.87 12.88 -1.65
C TYR A 256 10.79 13.50 -0.60
N GLY A 257 10.86 12.90 0.59
CA GLY A 257 11.76 13.36 1.63
C GLY A 257 11.49 12.72 2.99
N HIS A 258 12.44 12.88 3.89
CA HIS A 258 12.30 12.43 5.28
C HIS A 258 11.55 13.47 6.11
N LEU A 259 10.57 13.01 6.87
CA LEU A 259 9.86 13.83 7.85
C LEU A 259 10.42 13.55 9.26
N PRO A 260 10.59 14.57 10.09
CA PRO A 260 10.22 15.98 9.86
C PRO A 260 11.26 16.82 9.09
N GLU A 261 12.43 16.30 8.78
CA GLU A 261 13.60 17.07 8.30
C GLU A 261 13.31 17.85 7.00
N ASP A 262 12.65 17.23 6.03
CA ASP A 262 12.31 17.84 4.73
C ASP A 262 10.91 18.47 4.71
N LYS A 263 10.18 18.51 5.83
CA LYS A 263 8.76 18.91 5.89
C LYS A 263 8.50 20.26 5.25
N GLU A 264 9.24 21.29 5.67
CA GLU A 264 9.05 22.66 5.18
C GLU A 264 9.34 22.78 3.68
N LYS A 265 10.37 22.07 3.19
CA LYS A 265 10.70 22.02 1.77
C LYS A 265 9.56 21.39 0.96
N ILE A 266 9.01 20.27 1.43
CA ILE A 266 7.90 19.55 0.78
C ILE A 266 6.66 20.44 0.74
N LEU A 267 6.32 21.10 1.85
CA LEU A 267 5.19 22.02 1.93
C LEU A 267 5.34 23.19 0.95
N ALA A 268 6.54 23.78 0.86
CA ALA A 268 6.82 24.85 -0.09
C ALA A 268 6.64 24.40 -1.55
N MET A 269 7.14 23.19 -1.90
CA MET A 269 6.98 22.61 -3.25
C MET A 269 5.52 22.39 -3.60
N LEU A 270 4.72 21.81 -2.70
CA LEU A 270 3.29 21.55 -2.93
C LEU A 270 2.50 22.85 -3.12
N LYS A 271 2.79 23.87 -2.30
CA LYS A 271 2.15 25.18 -2.41
C LYS A 271 2.49 25.88 -3.72
N GLN A 272 3.77 25.96 -4.06
CA GLN A 272 4.23 26.60 -5.30
C GLN A 272 3.65 25.88 -6.53
N GLY A 273 3.65 24.56 -6.53
CA GLY A 273 3.15 23.77 -7.66
C GLY A 273 1.65 23.93 -7.90
N ALA A 274 0.84 24.04 -6.85
CA ALA A 274 -0.59 24.33 -6.97
C ALA A 274 -0.83 25.72 -7.59
N ASP A 275 -0.07 26.73 -7.18
CA ASP A 275 -0.21 28.11 -7.65
C ASP A 275 0.25 28.28 -9.11
N GLU A 276 1.32 27.60 -9.54
CA GLU A 276 1.94 27.79 -10.86
C GLU A 276 1.32 26.97 -11.99
N GLN A 277 0.80 25.76 -11.70
CA GLN A 277 0.37 24.85 -12.79
C GLN A 277 -1.09 25.02 -13.22
N GLY A 278 -1.98 25.40 -12.30
CA GLY A 278 -3.40 25.54 -12.57
C GLY A 278 -4.13 24.21 -12.83
N GLU A 279 -5.43 24.18 -12.52
CA GLU A 279 -6.26 22.97 -12.58
C GLU A 279 -6.29 22.33 -13.98
N GLU A 280 -6.48 23.14 -15.01
CA GLU A 280 -6.65 22.65 -16.40
C GLU A 280 -5.41 21.85 -16.86
N ARG A 281 -4.21 22.37 -16.59
CA ARG A 281 -2.95 21.71 -16.97
C ARG A 281 -2.71 20.43 -16.18
N LEU A 282 -2.99 20.47 -14.88
CA LEU A 282 -2.89 19.29 -14.02
C LEU A 282 -3.86 18.19 -14.47
N ARG A 283 -5.10 18.56 -14.79
CA ARG A 283 -6.13 17.65 -15.30
C ARG A 283 -5.75 17.04 -16.64
N MET A 284 -5.28 17.82 -17.61
CA MET A 284 -4.78 17.28 -18.88
C MET A 284 -3.66 16.26 -18.67
N ARG A 285 -2.75 16.51 -17.72
CA ARG A 285 -1.68 15.56 -17.39
C ARG A 285 -2.25 14.26 -16.82
N ARG A 286 -3.23 14.31 -15.91
CA ARG A 286 -3.92 13.14 -15.39
C ARG A 286 -4.61 12.35 -16.48
N ASP A 287 -5.37 13.01 -17.34
CA ASP A 287 -6.13 12.37 -18.42
C ASP A 287 -5.22 11.73 -19.49
N SER A 288 -3.94 12.15 -19.56
CA SER A 288 -2.93 11.54 -20.44
C SER A 288 -2.31 10.25 -19.89
N MET A 289 -2.52 9.91 -18.60
CA MET A 289 -1.99 8.67 -18.01
C MET A 289 -2.69 7.45 -18.61
N ARG A 290 -1.88 6.46 -19.01
CA ARG A 290 -2.38 5.20 -19.60
C ARG A 290 -2.30 3.99 -18.67
N SER A 291 -1.52 4.10 -17.58
CA SER A 291 -1.34 3.04 -16.57
C SER A 291 -0.84 3.65 -15.27
N LEU A 292 -1.06 2.94 -14.15
CA LEU A 292 -0.47 3.23 -12.85
C LEU A 292 0.78 2.39 -12.64
#